data_ea0ee36b9891e21dac544a5372f529df
#
_entry.id   ea0ee36b9891e21dac544a5372f529df
#
_cell.length_a   1.000
_cell.length_b   1.000
_cell.length_c   1.000
_cell.angle_alpha   90.00
_cell.angle_beta   90.00
_cell.angle_gamma   90.00
#
_symmetry.space_group_name_H-M   'P 1'
#
loop_
_entity.id
_entity.type
_entity.pdbx_description
1 polymer ?
#
loop_
_entity_poly.entity_id
_entity_poly.type
_entity_poly.pdbx_seq_one_letter_code
_entity_poly.pdbx_strand_id
1 'polypeptide(L)'
;MKTNSLTSLKDNNRFFETLRSRLGYLIASRTFLKKSDAKESYAPQSFSGFVADAESFLIVMPESSEDFSNALEFAGLIMKKGKKVSLFVKEDKIANLWHNSYYNYIQVKPEDMTRLELPKRRFAHMLRQEKFDVVVDLNIPENIYCSVAANLVDSKYRIGFRKRNSDKFYNLQIINNEINSAFSYRNLLNSLQMF
;
A
#
# COMPACT_ATOMS: atom_id res chain seq x y z
N MET A 1 -20.62 -40.72 0.10
CA MET A 1 -19.59 -40.39 1.11
C MET A 1 -18.34 -39.79 0.44
N LYS A 2 -18.35 -38.56 -0.06
CA LYS A 2 -17.16 -37.91 -0.68
C LYS A 2 -17.09 -36.37 -0.44
N THR A 3 -17.77 -35.82 0.55
CA THR A 3 -17.81 -34.39 0.82
C THR A 3 -16.83 -33.87 1.89
N ASN A 4 -16.22 -34.76 2.68
CA ASN A 4 -15.38 -34.37 3.83
C ASN A 4 -13.90 -34.05 3.48
N SER A 5 -13.43 -34.42 2.29
CA SER A 5 -12.00 -34.18 1.93
C SER A 5 -11.72 -32.76 1.38
N LEU A 6 -12.70 -32.14 0.72
CA LEU A 6 -12.54 -30.81 0.12
C LEU A 6 -12.61 -29.68 1.15
N THR A 7 -13.40 -29.85 2.21
CA THR A 7 -13.46 -28.87 3.33
C THR A 7 -12.17 -28.90 4.13
N SER A 8 -11.62 -30.07 4.44
CA SER A 8 -10.35 -30.21 5.17
C SER A 8 -9.15 -29.57 4.43
N LEU A 9 -9.10 -29.69 3.11
CA LEU A 9 -8.03 -29.04 2.31
C LEU A 9 -8.14 -27.52 2.28
N LYS A 10 -9.35 -26.97 2.22
CA LYS A 10 -9.58 -25.52 2.28
C LYS A 10 -9.25 -24.96 3.66
N ASP A 11 -9.58 -25.66 4.72
CA ASP A 11 -9.28 -25.24 6.09
C ASP A 11 -7.78 -25.27 6.38
N ASN A 12 -7.06 -26.29 5.91
CA ASN A 12 -5.61 -26.34 6.00
C ASN A 12 -4.93 -25.19 5.24
N ASN A 13 -5.34 -24.90 4.01
CA ASN A 13 -4.78 -23.77 3.24
C ASN A 13 -5.01 -22.44 3.97
N ARG A 14 -6.20 -22.19 4.48
CA ARG A 14 -6.54 -20.99 5.23
C ARG A 14 -5.72 -20.85 6.52
N PHE A 15 -5.45 -21.95 7.20
CA PHE A 15 -4.59 -21.98 8.38
C PHE A 15 -3.13 -21.62 8.02
N PHE A 16 -2.58 -22.21 6.96
CA PHE A 16 -1.21 -21.90 6.50
C PHE A 16 -1.07 -20.48 6.01
N GLU A 17 -2.03 -19.91 5.30
CA GLU A 17 -2.05 -18.52 4.91
C GLU A 17 -2.07 -17.57 6.11
N THR A 18 -2.88 -17.88 7.12
CA THR A 18 -2.96 -17.10 8.36
C THR A 18 -1.64 -17.15 9.14
N LEU A 19 -1.01 -18.33 9.22
CA LEU A 19 0.28 -18.49 9.89
C LEU A 19 1.40 -17.75 9.16
N ARG A 20 1.43 -17.86 7.84
CA ARG A 20 2.37 -17.15 6.95
C ARG A 20 2.26 -15.64 7.10
N SER A 21 1.04 -15.11 7.08
CA SER A 21 0.77 -13.70 7.28
C SER A 21 1.26 -13.22 8.66
N ARG A 22 0.94 -13.94 9.74
CA ARG A 22 1.41 -13.60 11.10
C ARG A 22 2.93 -13.58 11.20
N LEU A 23 3.59 -14.61 10.64
CA LEU A 23 5.06 -14.68 10.63
C LEU A 23 5.67 -13.55 9.79
N GLY A 24 5.08 -13.26 8.64
CA GLY A 24 5.45 -12.13 7.80
C GLY A 24 5.41 -10.81 8.56
N TYR A 25 4.34 -10.53 9.30
CA TYR A 25 4.22 -9.32 10.14
C TYR A 25 5.24 -9.26 11.26
N LEU A 26 5.54 -10.38 11.93
CA LEU A 26 6.57 -10.42 12.98
C LEU A 26 7.95 -10.09 12.43
N ILE A 27 8.30 -10.66 11.28
CA ILE A 27 9.59 -10.40 10.63
C ILE A 27 9.63 -8.97 10.10
N ALA A 28 8.56 -8.51 9.44
CA ALA A 28 8.45 -7.15 8.94
C ALA A 28 8.65 -6.12 10.05
N SER A 29 7.98 -6.29 11.18
CA SER A 29 8.06 -5.37 12.31
C SER A 29 9.47 -5.29 12.93
N ARG A 30 10.25 -6.39 12.86
CA ARG A 30 11.62 -6.42 13.39
C ARG A 30 12.67 -5.94 12.39
N THR A 31 12.43 -6.14 11.09
CA THR A 31 13.45 -5.97 10.05
C THR A 31 13.29 -4.68 9.28
N PHE A 32 12.05 -4.27 9.00
CA PHE A 32 11.76 -3.19 8.06
C PHE A 32 11.16 -1.95 8.71
N LEU A 33 10.40 -2.12 9.81
CA LEU A 33 9.89 -0.94 10.48
C LEU A 33 11.09 -0.15 11.03
N LYS A 34 11.21 1.09 10.65
CA LYS A 34 12.10 2.04 11.32
C LYS A 34 11.73 1.93 12.80
N LYS A 35 12.70 1.60 13.67
CA LYS A 35 12.58 2.02 15.06
C LYS A 35 12.46 3.53 14.96
N SER A 36 11.25 4.04 15.03
CA SER A 36 11.06 5.48 15.19
C SER A 36 11.90 5.83 16.40
N ASP A 37 12.90 6.68 16.21
CA ASP A 37 13.55 7.29 17.35
C ASP A 37 12.41 7.87 18.17
N ALA A 38 12.21 7.32 19.37
CA ALA A 38 11.01 7.55 20.18
C ALA A 38 10.82 9.05 20.51
N LYS A 39 11.80 9.89 20.21
CA LYS A 39 11.77 11.33 20.37
C LYS A 39 11.13 12.12 19.20
N GLU A 40 11.20 11.63 17.95
CA GLU A 40 10.56 12.33 16.82
C GLU A 40 9.08 11.93 16.62
N SER A 41 8.68 10.77 17.17
CA SER A 41 7.32 10.23 17.00
C SER A 41 6.24 10.99 17.79
N TYR A 42 6.60 11.88 18.71
CA TYR A 42 5.65 12.63 19.54
C TYR A 42 5.44 14.09 19.10
N ALA A 43 6.12 14.57 18.07
CA ALA A 43 5.77 15.87 17.50
C ALA A 43 4.40 15.72 16.82
N PRO A 44 3.37 16.49 17.25
CA PRO A 44 2.07 16.44 16.60
C PRO A 44 2.25 16.84 15.14
N GLN A 45 2.04 15.89 14.23
CA GLN A 45 2.03 16.19 12.81
C GLN A 45 0.74 16.92 12.47
N SER A 46 0.85 18.13 11.96
CA SER A 46 -0.30 18.81 11.37
C SER A 46 -0.65 18.12 10.06
N PHE A 47 -1.90 17.70 9.94
CA PHE A 47 -2.46 17.19 8.68
C PHE A 47 -3.24 18.28 7.94
N SER A 48 -3.30 19.51 8.46
CA SER A 48 -3.96 20.61 7.78
C SER A 48 -3.15 21.07 6.56
N GLY A 49 -3.80 21.12 5.41
CA GLY A 49 -3.21 21.62 4.16
C GLY A 49 -2.17 20.68 3.51
N PHE A 50 -1.84 19.52 4.09
CA PHE A 50 -0.73 18.69 3.61
C PHE A 50 -0.91 18.23 2.16
N VAL A 51 -2.14 18.00 1.71
CA VAL A 51 -2.42 17.60 0.32
C VAL A 51 -2.21 18.78 -0.64
N ALA A 52 -2.52 19.98 -0.18
CA ALA A 52 -2.28 21.20 -0.96
C ALA A 52 -0.77 21.45 -1.13
N ASP A 53 0.00 21.26 -0.07
CA ASP A 53 1.45 21.54 -0.04
C ASP A 53 2.28 20.42 -0.70
N ALA A 54 1.78 19.16 -0.73
CA ALA A 54 2.49 18.06 -1.32
C ALA A 54 2.61 18.20 -2.83
N GLU A 55 3.80 17.96 -3.38
CA GLU A 55 4.09 18.00 -4.82
C GLU A 55 4.15 16.60 -5.42
N SER A 56 4.58 15.60 -4.64
CA SER A 56 4.89 14.25 -5.11
C SER A 56 4.14 13.18 -4.34
N PHE A 57 3.50 12.28 -5.08
CA PHE A 57 2.70 11.17 -4.56
C PHE A 57 3.21 9.84 -5.10
N LEU A 58 3.40 8.88 -4.21
CA LEU A 58 3.52 7.46 -4.58
C LEU A 58 2.20 6.76 -4.25
N ILE A 59 1.59 6.16 -5.27
CA ILE A 59 0.35 5.39 -5.11
C ILE A 59 0.67 3.92 -5.22
N VAL A 60 0.45 3.19 -4.12
CA VAL A 60 0.61 1.73 -4.07
C VAL A 60 -0.66 1.10 -4.62
N MET A 61 -0.52 0.47 -5.79
CA MET A 61 -1.63 -0.05 -6.57
C MET A 61 -2.15 -1.39 -6.02
N PRO A 62 -3.46 -1.63 -6.06
CA PRO A 62 -4.05 -2.91 -5.68
C PRO A 62 -3.78 -4.00 -6.73
N GLU A 63 -3.94 -5.27 -6.29
CA GLU A 63 -3.67 -6.43 -7.14
C GLU A 63 -4.89 -6.84 -7.99
N SER A 64 -6.11 -6.66 -7.49
CA SER A 64 -7.31 -7.02 -8.25
C SER A 64 -7.48 -6.11 -9.47
N SER A 65 -7.95 -6.64 -10.59
CA SER A 65 -8.08 -5.86 -11.83
C SER A 65 -9.18 -4.79 -11.74
N GLU A 66 -10.25 -5.07 -11.00
CA GLU A 66 -11.33 -4.11 -10.77
C GLU A 66 -10.83 -2.94 -9.90
N ASP A 67 -10.19 -3.25 -8.77
CA ASP A 67 -9.64 -2.23 -7.88
C ASP A 67 -8.54 -1.44 -8.56
N PHE A 68 -7.74 -2.10 -9.41
CA PHE A 68 -6.67 -1.44 -10.16
C PHE A 68 -7.20 -0.35 -11.10
N SER A 69 -8.29 -0.60 -11.82
CA SER A 69 -8.93 0.39 -12.68
C SER A 69 -9.45 1.59 -11.90
N ASN A 70 -10.11 1.33 -10.76
CA ASN A 70 -10.59 2.39 -9.87
C ASN A 70 -9.43 3.17 -9.22
N ALA A 71 -8.32 2.50 -8.93
CA ALA A 71 -7.10 3.13 -8.41
C ALA A 71 -6.41 4.04 -9.45
N LEU A 72 -6.46 3.67 -10.73
CA LEU A 72 -5.98 4.54 -11.82
C LEU A 72 -6.82 5.81 -11.94
N GLU A 73 -8.13 5.71 -11.76
CA GLU A 73 -8.99 6.90 -11.72
C GLU A 73 -8.61 7.83 -10.56
N PHE A 74 -8.40 7.27 -9.36
CA PHE A 74 -7.91 8.01 -8.20
C PHE A 74 -6.57 8.70 -8.50
N ALA A 75 -5.59 7.99 -9.07
CA ALA A 75 -4.30 8.54 -9.46
C ALA A 75 -4.43 9.69 -10.47
N GLY A 76 -5.31 9.52 -11.46
CA GLY A 76 -5.63 10.54 -12.45
C GLY A 76 -6.23 11.81 -11.84
N LEU A 77 -7.07 11.68 -10.82
CA LEU A 77 -7.65 12.82 -10.10
C LEU A 77 -6.60 13.60 -9.30
N ILE A 78 -5.63 12.92 -8.69
CA ILE A 78 -4.48 13.57 -8.03
C ILE A 78 -3.62 14.30 -9.07
N MET A 79 -3.35 13.68 -10.21
CA MET A 79 -2.56 14.28 -11.29
C MET A 79 -3.24 15.51 -11.90
N LYS A 80 -4.55 15.51 -12.06
CA LYS A 80 -5.34 16.67 -12.54
C LYS A 80 -5.24 17.87 -11.60
N LYS A 81 -4.87 17.67 -10.34
CA LYS A 81 -4.56 18.76 -9.39
C LYS A 81 -3.13 19.28 -9.52
N GLY A 82 -2.41 18.91 -10.57
CA GLY A 82 -1.03 19.37 -10.83
C GLY A 82 0.04 18.63 -10.02
N LYS A 83 -0.29 17.53 -9.35
CA LYS A 83 0.65 16.77 -8.53
C LYS A 83 1.43 15.75 -9.37
N LYS A 84 2.70 15.52 -9.04
CA LYS A 84 3.52 14.45 -9.63
C LYS A 84 3.10 13.13 -9.01
N VAL A 85 2.69 12.18 -9.84
CA VAL A 85 2.22 10.86 -9.40
C VAL A 85 3.13 9.78 -9.94
N SER A 86 3.62 8.92 -9.05
CA SER A 86 4.30 7.67 -9.38
C SER A 86 3.47 6.49 -8.87
N LEU A 87 3.48 5.39 -9.59
CA LEU A 87 2.72 4.19 -9.23
C LEU A 87 3.67 3.10 -8.74
N PHE A 88 3.36 2.46 -7.63
CA PHE A 88 4.01 1.23 -7.19
C PHE A 88 3.17 0.05 -7.67
N VAL A 89 3.67 -0.74 -8.61
CA VAL A 89 2.87 -1.68 -9.38
C VAL A 89 3.59 -2.99 -9.64
N LYS A 90 2.88 -4.11 -9.57
CA LYS A 90 3.41 -5.42 -9.95
C LYS A 90 3.61 -5.51 -11.47
N GLU A 91 4.63 -6.25 -11.87
CA GLU A 91 5.03 -6.43 -13.28
C GLU A 91 3.89 -6.91 -14.18
N ASP A 92 3.08 -7.85 -13.70
CA ASP A 92 1.93 -8.39 -14.42
C ASP A 92 0.82 -7.37 -14.70
N LYS A 93 0.80 -6.25 -13.98
CA LYS A 93 -0.18 -5.16 -14.13
C LYS A 93 0.32 -4.03 -15.03
N ILE A 94 1.60 -4.02 -15.43
CA ILE A 94 2.16 -2.94 -16.25
C ILE A 94 1.48 -2.87 -17.61
N ALA A 95 1.09 -4.00 -18.19
CA ALA A 95 0.35 -4.02 -19.45
C ALA A 95 -0.96 -3.20 -19.39
N ASN A 96 -1.57 -3.07 -18.22
CA ASN A 96 -2.78 -2.27 -18.01
C ASN A 96 -2.49 -0.75 -18.03
N LEU A 97 -1.20 -0.35 -17.95
CA LEU A 97 -0.77 1.05 -17.98
C LEU A 97 -0.46 1.56 -19.39
N TRP A 98 -0.40 0.70 -20.40
CA TRP A 98 0.07 1.05 -21.77
C TRP A 98 -0.71 2.19 -22.42
N HIS A 99 -1.97 2.37 -22.06
CA HIS A 99 -2.77 3.51 -22.52
C HIS A 99 -2.59 4.78 -21.67
N ASN A 100 -1.79 4.71 -20.60
CA ASN A 100 -1.57 5.78 -19.62
C ASN A 100 -0.06 6.04 -19.45
N SER A 101 0.64 6.36 -20.53
CA SER A 101 2.10 6.58 -20.58
C SER A 101 2.62 7.78 -19.77
N TYR A 102 1.75 8.43 -19.00
CA TYR A 102 2.09 9.64 -18.23
C TYR A 102 2.57 9.37 -16.81
N TYR A 103 2.46 8.12 -16.32
CA TYR A 103 2.88 7.78 -14.98
C TYR A 103 4.32 7.29 -14.94
N ASN A 104 5.10 7.81 -14.02
CA ASN A 104 6.28 7.10 -13.55
C ASN A 104 5.83 5.91 -12.70
N TYR A 105 6.62 4.82 -12.69
CA TYR A 105 6.28 3.67 -11.85
C TYR A 105 7.51 2.98 -11.29
N ILE A 106 7.34 2.45 -10.09
CA ILE A 106 8.24 1.51 -9.45
C ILE A 106 7.68 0.11 -9.68
N GLN A 107 8.35 -0.65 -10.53
CA GLN A 107 7.96 -2.00 -10.88
C GLN A 107 8.38 -2.99 -9.80
N VAL A 108 7.47 -3.86 -9.42
CA VAL A 108 7.71 -5.01 -8.55
C VAL A 108 7.73 -6.28 -9.37
N LYS A 109 8.86 -6.97 -9.35
CA LYS A 109 9.02 -8.25 -10.02
C LYS A 109 8.88 -9.41 -9.03
N PRO A 110 8.54 -10.63 -9.49
CA PRO A 110 8.48 -11.81 -8.63
C PRO A 110 9.78 -12.06 -7.86
N GLU A 111 10.94 -11.78 -8.49
CA GLU A 111 12.24 -11.91 -7.85
C GLU A 111 12.50 -10.90 -6.72
N ASP A 112 11.73 -9.81 -6.61
CA ASP A 112 11.86 -8.80 -5.55
C ASP A 112 11.15 -9.22 -4.26
N MET A 113 10.40 -10.32 -4.30
CA MET A 113 9.68 -10.86 -3.17
C MET A 113 10.35 -12.10 -2.56
N THR A 114 10.26 -12.21 -1.24
CA THR A 114 10.59 -13.43 -0.51
C THR A 114 9.40 -14.39 -0.48
N ARG A 115 9.63 -15.65 -0.03
CA ARG A 115 8.55 -16.62 0.18
C ARG A 115 7.51 -16.19 1.24
N LEU A 116 7.85 -15.26 2.10
CA LEU A 116 6.96 -14.68 3.12
C LEU A 116 6.26 -13.40 2.66
N GLU A 117 6.30 -13.12 1.35
CA GLU A 117 5.74 -11.90 0.77
C GLU A 117 6.32 -10.63 1.40
N LEU A 118 7.62 -10.59 1.60
CA LEU A 118 8.34 -9.42 2.07
C LEU A 118 9.33 -8.96 1.00
N PRO A 119 9.64 -7.66 0.91
CA PRO A 119 10.67 -7.17 0.00
C PRO A 119 12.02 -7.82 0.28
N LYS A 120 12.73 -8.28 -0.76
CA LYS A 120 14.13 -8.70 -0.63
C LYS A 120 15.02 -7.51 -0.28
N ARG A 121 16.15 -7.77 0.38
CA ARG A 121 17.07 -6.73 0.86
C ARG A 121 17.46 -5.71 -0.18
N ARG A 122 17.78 -6.15 -1.40
CA ARG A 122 18.16 -5.27 -2.51
C ARG A 122 17.03 -4.31 -2.86
N PHE A 123 15.82 -4.82 -3.02
CA PHE A 123 14.64 -4.04 -3.35
C PHE A 123 14.25 -3.10 -2.21
N ALA A 124 14.31 -3.57 -0.96
CA ALA A 124 14.09 -2.73 0.21
C ALA A 124 15.12 -1.58 0.32
N HIS A 125 16.37 -1.82 -0.08
CA HIS A 125 17.39 -0.78 -0.14
C HIS A 125 17.06 0.26 -1.21
N MET A 126 16.64 -0.16 -2.38
CA MET A 126 16.19 0.73 -3.47
C MET A 126 15.00 1.58 -3.01
N LEU A 127 13.98 0.99 -2.39
CA LEU A 127 12.82 1.73 -1.90
C LEU A 127 13.17 2.80 -0.85
N ARG A 128 14.20 2.58 -0.01
CA ARG A 128 14.66 3.58 0.96
C ARG A 128 15.36 4.79 0.34
N GLN A 129 15.74 4.70 -0.93
CA GLN A 129 16.31 5.83 -1.67
C GLN A 129 15.23 6.67 -2.34
N GLU A 130 14.01 6.12 -2.47
CA GLU A 130 12.87 6.82 -3.03
C GLU A 130 12.31 7.82 -2.02
N LYS A 131 11.95 9.02 -2.50
CA LYS A 131 11.42 10.10 -1.67
C LYS A 131 10.17 10.69 -2.29
N PHE A 132 9.11 10.75 -1.48
CA PHE A 132 7.82 11.33 -1.85
C PHE A 132 7.26 12.11 -0.66
N ASP A 133 6.46 13.15 -0.94
CA ASP A 133 5.78 13.87 0.13
C ASP A 133 4.68 13.01 0.77
N VAL A 134 3.96 12.27 -0.08
CA VAL A 134 2.83 11.44 0.33
C VAL A 134 2.93 10.06 -0.32
N VAL A 135 2.75 9.02 0.49
CA VAL A 135 2.52 7.64 0.02
C VAL A 135 1.08 7.25 0.34
N VAL A 136 0.33 6.77 -0.65
CA VAL A 136 -1.05 6.30 -0.49
C VAL A 136 -1.15 4.83 -0.87
N ASP A 137 -1.48 3.96 0.09
CA ASP A 137 -1.75 2.54 -0.18
C ASP A 137 -3.24 2.33 -0.43
N LEU A 138 -3.58 1.99 -1.68
CA LEU A 138 -4.95 1.74 -2.13
C LEU A 138 -5.39 0.29 -1.96
N ASN A 139 -4.57 -0.58 -1.36
CA ASN A 139 -4.99 -1.94 -1.06
C ASN A 139 -6.01 -1.94 0.08
N ILE A 140 -7.26 -2.32 -0.19
CA ILE A 140 -8.31 -2.46 0.82
C ILE A 140 -8.05 -3.71 1.68
N PRO A 141 -7.80 -4.92 1.12
CA PRO A 141 -7.42 -6.08 1.90
C PRO A 141 -6.00 -5.97 2.47
N GLU A 142 -5.70 -6.79 3.47
CA GLU A 142 -4.32 -6.90 3.98
C GLU A 142 -3.35 -7.34 2.88
N ASN A 143 -2.32 -6.54 2.66
CA ASN A 143 -1.19 -6.86 1.79
C ASN A 143 0.09 -6.42 2.49
N ILE A 144 0.79 -7.37 3.09
CA ILE A 144 1.98 -7.07 3.89
C ILE A 144 3.12 -6.53 3.03
N TYR A 145 3.28 -7.02 1.79
CA TYR A 145 4.30 -6.53 0.88
C TYR A 145 4.12 -5.04 0.60
N CYS A 146 2.91 -4.65 0.23
CA CYS A 146 2.55 -3.26 -0.06
C CYS A 146 2.69 -2.36 1.17
N SER A 147 2.24 -2.84 2.34
CA SER A 147 2.36 -2.08 3.60
C SER A 147 3.82 -1.86 3.99
N VAL A 148 4.68 -2.87 3.84
CA VAL A 148 6.12 -2.75 4.10
C VAL A 148 6.76 -1.82 3.05
N ALA A 149 6.42 -1.95 1.78
CA ALA A 149 6.94 -1.09 0.73
C ALA A 149 6.59 0.39 0.97
N ALA A 150 5.34 0.67 1.31
CA ALA A 150 4.88 2.01 1.67
C ALA A 150 5.64 2.60 2.88
N ASN A 151 6.04 1.75 3.84
CA ASN A 151 6.81 2.19 5.00
C ASN A 151 8.30 2.38 4.73
N LEU A 152 8.86 1.66 3.75
CA LEU A 152 10.28 1.74 3.38
C LEU A 152 10.62 3.05 2.66
N VAL A 153 9.69 3.56 1.87
CA VAL A 153 9.86 4.82 1.13
C VAL A 153 9.97 5.98 2.11
N ASP A 154 10.89 6.90 1.85
CA ASP A 154 11.02 8.12 2.65
C ASP A 154 9.86 9.06 2.32
N SER A 155 8.95 9.24 3.29
CA SER A 155 7.81 10.13 3.12
C SER A 155 7.32 10.68 4.47
N LYS A 156 6.82 11.91 4.43
CA LYS A 156 6.23 12.55 5.60
C LYS A 156 4.85 11.96 5.93
N TYR A 157 4.05 11.71 4.92
CA TYR A 157 2.68 11.20 5.08
C TYR A 157 2.53 9.85 4.40
N ARG A 158 2.13 8.85 5.17
CA ARG A 158 1.78 7.50 4.72
C ARG A 158 0.33 7.22 5.06
N ILE A 159 -0.47 7.05 4.03
CA ILE A 159 -1.92 6.95 4.11
C ILE A 159 -2.34 5.56 3.65
N GLY A 160 -3.27 4.97 4.35
CA GLY A 160 -3.85 3.69 3.95
C GLY A 160 -5.20 3.43 4.61
N PHE A 161 -5.88 2.40 4.17
CA PHE A 161 -7.10 1.96 4.82
C PHE A 161 -6.77 1.30 6.15
N ARG A 162 -7.68 1.47 7.14
CA ARG A 162 -7.55 0.82 8.43
C ARG A 162 -7.69 -0.69 8.27
N LYS A 163 -6.63 -1.41 8.63
CA LYS A 163 -6.50 -2.87 8.59
C LYS A 163 -5.91 -3.35 9.90
N ARG A 164 -5.81 -4.66 10.07
CA ARG A 164 -5.04 -5.25 11.18
C ARG A 164 -3.59 -4.78 11.09
N ASN A 165 -3.00 -4.32 12.18
CA ASN A 165 -1.62 -3.81 12.28
C ASN A 165 -1.28 -2.60 11.37
N SER A 166 -2.25 -1.92 10.78
CA SER A 166 -2.01 -0.77 9.88
C SER A 166 -1.38 0.43 10.60
N ASP A 167 -1.58 0.54 11.92
CA ASP A 167 -0.94 1.51 12.82
C ASP A 167 0.59 1.49 12.78
N LYS A 168 1.18 0.35 12.40
CA LYS A 168 2.62 0.20 12.29
C LYS A 168 3.21 0.76 10.98
N PHE A 169 2.37 0.97 9.97
CA PHE A 169 2.81 1.33 8.62
C PHE A 169 2.34 2.72 8.18
N TYR A 170 1.18 3.16 8.64
CA TYR A 170 0.56 4.41 8.20
C TYR A 170 0.39 5.37 9.36
N ASN A 171 0.66 6.65 9.11
CA ASN A 171 0.42 7.72 10.07
C ASN A 171 -0.95 8.40 9.87
N LEU A 172 -1.62 8.14 8.75
CA LEU A 172 -3.03 8.49 8.52
C LEU A 172 -3.79 7.26 8.04
N GLN A 173 -4.89 6.92 8.72
CA GLN A 173 -5.69 5.75 8.39
C GLN A 173 -7.14 6.15 8.13
N ILE A 174 -7.68 5.67 7.02
CA ILE A 174 -9.07 5.90 6.65
C ILE A 174 -9.88 4.64 6.96
N ILE A 175 -10.95 4.82 7.73
CA ILE A 175 -11.90 3.74 7.99
C ILE A 175 -12.74 3.54 6.72
N ASN A 176 -12.74 2.32 6.22
CA ASN A 176 -13.53 1.96 5.05
C ASN A 176 -14.57 0.91 5.43
N ASN A 177 -15.84 1.24 5.21
CA ASN A 177 -16.97 0.33 5.39
C ASN A 177 -17.60 -0.06 4.05
N GLU A 178 -17.06 0.43 2.94
CA GLU A 178 -17.56 0.17 1.61
C GLU A 178 -17.02 -1.16 1.06
N ILE A 179 -17.86 -1.91 0.39
CA ILE A 179 -17.49 -3.14 -0.32
C ILE A 179 -16.88 -2.80 -1.68
N ASN A 180 -17.42 -1.76 -2.33
CA ASN A 180 -17.01 -1.34 -3.66
C ASN A 180 -15.79 -0.39 -3.57
N SER A 181 -14.72 -0.73 -4.26
CA SER A 181 -13.48 0.04 -4.25
C SER A 181 -13.61 1.43 -4.88
N ALA A 182 -14.49 1.63 -5.84
CA ALA A 182 -14.74 2.96 -6.44
C ALA A 182 -15.27 3.94 -5.39
N PHE A 183 -16.22 3.51 -4.56
CA PHE A 183 -16.72 4.33 -3.44
C PHE A 183 -15.66 4.52 -2.37
N SER A 184 -14.90 3.46 -2.04
CA SER A 184 -13.80 3.52 -1.08
C SER A 184 -12.77 4.57 -1.47
N TYR A 185 -12.35 4.59 -2.73
CA TYR A 185 -11.33 5.55 -3.23
C TYR A 185 -11.89 6.95 -3.35
N ARG A 186 -13.16 7.10 -3.71
CA ARG A 186 -13.82 8.42 -3.69
C ARG A 186 -13.90 8.99 -2.28
N ASN A 187 -14.28 8.18 -1.30
CA ASN A 187 -14.32 8.58 0.12
C ASN A 187 -12.92 8.93 0.64
N LEU A 188 -11.90 8.15 0.26
CA LEU A 188 -10.51 8.47 0.54
C LEU A 188 -10.13 9.83 -0.05
N LEU A 189 -10.41 10.06 -1.33
CA LEU A 189 -10.09 11.33 -1.99
C LEU A 189 -10.78 12.52 -1.32
N ASN A 190 -12.07 12.38 -0.99
CA ASN A 190 -12.82 13.41 -0.26
C ASN A 190 -12.21 13.68 1.11
N SER A 191 -11.83 12.62 1.84
CA SER A 191 -11.16 12.77 3.14
C SER A 191 -9.82 13.51 3.01
N LEU A 192 -9.05 13.24 1.96
CA LEU A 192 -7.79 13.95 1.70
C LEU A 192 -7.99 15.43 1.36
N GLN A 193 -9.15 15.80 0.85
CA GLN A 193 -9.48 17.21 0.54
C GLN A 193 -9.90 18.01 1.77
N MET A 194 -10.22 17.34 2.87
CA MET A 194 -10.57 17.99 4.14
C MET A 194 -9.35 18.46 4.92
N PHE A 195 -8.19 17.99 4.54
CA PHE A 195 -6.89 18.36 5.12
C PHE A 195 -6.12 19.29 4.18
#